data_a1b65a24b96551876c3e0466e1b912d4
#
_entry.id   a1b65a24b96551876c3e0466e1b912d4
#
_cell.length_a   1.000
_cell.length_b   1.000
_cell.length_c   1.000
_cell.angle_alpha   90.00
_cell.angle_beta   90.00
_cell.angle_gamma   90.00
#
_symmetry.space_group_name_H-M   'P 1'
#
loop_
_entity.id
_entity.type
_entity.pdbx_description
1 polymer ?
#
loop_
_entity_poly.entity_id
_entity_poly.type
_entity_poly.pdbx_seq_one_letter_code
_entity_poly.pdbx_strand_id
1 'polypeptide(L)'
;INQRIRALNAYLDFKKLYPGHLPMVKIQQKTYLDHMISEADYEYLKRCLLRDERYTYYFLIRFMAATGVRVSEVIQFQAEDIFSGYKDIYSKGNKVRRIYIPQSLRTDTLKWLSFLHKSHGPIFLNRFGSPISPGGIRSQLKTIALSYHMTPEMVHPHAFSHRFAKSFIEKCG
;
A
#
# COMPACT_ATOMS: atom_id res chain seq x y z
N ILE A 1 -5.21 -23.05 -5.67
CA ILE A 1 -5.41 -24.50 -5.35
C ILE A 1 -5.92 -24.63 -3.90
N ASN A 2 -5.24 -24.13 -2.87
CA ASN A 2 -5.63 -24.32 -1.47
C ASN A 2 -7.01 -23.75 -1.08
N GLN A 3 -7.49 -22.67 -1.72
CA GLN A 3 -8.86 -22.18 -1.49
C GLN A 3 -9.91 -23.19 -1.95
N ARG A 4 -9.67 -23.86 -3.07
CA ARG A 4 -10.59 -24.93 -3.57
C ARG A 4 -10.56 -26.15 -2.66
N ILE A 5 -9.38 -26.53 -2.14
CA ILE A 5 -9.24 -27.61 -1.16
C ILE A 5 -10.01 -27.28 0.13
N ARG A 6 -9.89 -26.04 0.64
CA ARG A 6 -10.66 -25.60 1.82
C ARG A 6 -12.17 -25.67 1.59
N ALA A 7 -12.65 -25.18 0.43
CA ALA A 7 -14.07 -25.25 0.10
C ALA A 7 -14.58 -26.68 -0.02
N LEU A 8 -13.77 -27.56 -0.63
CA LEU A 8 -14.12 -28.99 -0.75
C LEU A 8 -14.12 -29.69 0.61
N ASN A 9 -13.10 -29.46 1.44
CA ASN A 9 -13.06 -30.03 2.79
C ASN A 9 -14.23 -29.55 3.65
N ALA A 10 -14.61 -28.27 3.58
CA ALA A 10 -15.80 -27.76 4.26
C ALA A 10 -17.11 -28.41 3.75
N TYR A 11 -17.21 -28.71 2.46
CA TYR A 11 -18.34 -29.46 1.92
C TYR A 11 -18.35 -30.91 2.38
N LEU A 12 -17.19 -31.59 2.45
CA LEU A 12 -17.06 -32.96 2.99
C LEU A 12 -17.46 -33.03 4.48
N ASP A 13 -17.06 -32.02 5.27
CA ASP A 13 -17.48 -31.88 6.67
C ASP A 13 -19.00 -31.74 6.78
N PHE A 14 -19.60 -30.86 5.96
CA PHE A 14 -21.05 -30.69 5.91
C PHE A 14 -21.79 -31.99 5.56
N LYS A 15 -21.25 -32.79 4.65
CA LYS A 15 -21.80 -34.08 4.25
C LYS A 15 -21.44 -35.23 5.19
N LYS A 16 -20.63 -34.99 6.25
CA LYS A 16 -20.11 -35.99 7.18
C LYS A 16 -19.39 -37.17 6.49
N LEU A 17 -18.70 -36.87 5.37
CA LEU A 17 -17.95 -37.86 4.61
C LEU A 17 -16.50 -37.91 5.11
N TYR A 18 -16.26 -38.56 6.19
CA TYR A 18 -14.95 -38.89 6.75
C TYR A 18 -14.49 -40.27 6.28
N PRO A 19 -13.27 -40.47 5.75
CA PRO A 19 -12.04 -39.68 5.81
C PRO A 19 -11.61 -38.96 4.47
N GLY A 20 -12.51 -38.26 3.82
CA GLY A 20 -12.27 -37.71 2.48
C GLY A 20 -11.51 -36.40 2.45
N HIS A 21 -10.95 -35.88 3.56
CA HIS A 21 -10.23 -34.60 3.56
C HIS A 21 -8.98 -34.62 2.69
N LEU A 22 -8.89 -33.66 1.74
CA LEU A 22 -7.70 -33.48 0.93
C LEU A 22 -6.64 -32.69 1.70
N PRO A 23 -5.39 -33.17 1.71
CA PRO A 23 -4.29 -32.44 2.31
C PRO A 23 -4.05 -31.12 1.58
N MET A 24 -3.70 -30.08 2.35
CA MET A 24 -3.28 -28.81 1.79
C MET A 24 -1.97 -28.98 1.03
N VAL A 25 -1.90 -28.45 -0.19
CA VAL A 25 -0.66 -28.42 -0.94
C VAL A 25 0.31 -27.46 -0.22
N LYS A 26 1.49 -27.98 0.17
CA LYS A 26 2.58 -27.13 0.65
C LYS A 26 3.03 -26.26 -0.52
N ILE A 27 2.57 -25.01 -0.55
CA ILE A 27 3.06 -24.03 -1.48
C ILE A 27 4.41 -23.58 -0.89
N GLN A 28 5.52 -23.91 -1.56
CA GLN A 28 6.74 -23.15 -1.32
C GLN A 28 6.40 -21.69 -1.57
N GLN A 29 6.38 -20.88 -0.52
CA GLN A 29 6.33 -19.44 -0.69
C GLN A 29 7.61 -19.09 -1.45
N LYS A 30 7.49 -18.79 -2.75
CA LYS A 30 8.53 -18.03 -3.44
C LYS A 30 8.82 -16.86 -2.54
N THR A 31 10.05 -16.72 -2.15
CA THR A 31 10.52 -15.62 -1.30
C THR A 31 9.99 -14.34 -1.94
N TYR A 32 9.14 -13.62 -1.24
CA TYR A 32 8.51 -12.36 -1.68
C TYR A 32 9.54 -11.24 -1.94
N LEU A 33 10.82 -11.58 -1.90
CA LEU A 33 11.96 -10.69 -2.06
C LEU A 33 12.26 -10.34 -3.54
N ASP A 34 11.75 -11.13 -4.49
CA ASP A 34 12.13 -11.00 -5.91
C ASP A 34 11.55 -9.76 -6.61
N HIS A 35 10.58 -9.05 -6.00
CA HIS A 35 9.92 -7.89 -6.59
C HIS A 35 9.88 -6.68 -5.67
N MET A 36 10.87 -6.55 -4.77
CA MET A 36 10.97 -5.36 -3.93
C MET A 36 11.71 -4.25 -4.68
N ILE A 37 11.13 -3.05 -4.62
CA ILE A 37 11.83 -1.87 -5.12
C ILE A 37 13.10 -1.64 -4.29
N SER A 38 14.24 -1.49 -4.96
CA SER A 38 15.50 -1.16 -4.30
C SER A 38 15.49 0.25 -3.71
N GLU A 39 16.41 0.55 -2.79
CA GLU A 39 16.57 1.91 -2.26
C GLU A 39 16.86 2.92 -3.37
N ALA A 40 17.78 2.57 -4.27
CA ALA A 40 18.18 3.42 -5.38
C ALA A 40 16.99 3.72 -6.33
N ASP A 41 16.21 2.69 -6.67
CA ASP A 41 15.04 2.83 -7.56
C ASP A 41 13.93 3.64 -6.88
N TYR A 42 13.73 3.45 -5.57
CA TYR A 42 12.75 4.22 -4.82
C TYR A 42 13.12 5.71 -4.76
N GLU A 43 14.40 6.03 -4.50
CA GLU A 43 14.90 7.41 -4.52
C GLU A 43 14.83 8.02 -5.93
N TYR A 44 15.15 7.24 -6.96
CA TYR A 44 15.02 7.65 -8.35
C TYR A 44 13.56 7.99 -8.69
N LEU A 45 12.62 7.11 -8.35
CA LEU A 45 11.18 7.30 -8.56
C LEU A 45 10.67 8.58 -7.88
N LYS A 46 11.07 8.82 -6.63
CA LYS A 46 10.70 10.04 -5.89
C LYS A 46 11.20 11.30 -6.59
N ARG A 47 12.45 11.30 -7.04
CA ARG A 47 13.03 12.46 -7.77
C ARG A 47 12.29 12.73 -9.08
N CYS A 48 11.97 11.69 -9.85
CA CYS A 48 11.20 11.82 -11.08
C CYS A 48 9.81 12.39 -10.84
N LEU A 49 9.10 11.86 -9.81
CA LEU A 49 7.76 12.34 -9.44
C LEU A 49 7.76 13.80 -8.99
N LEU A 50 8.78 14.24 -8.25
CA LEU A 50 8.95 15.64 -7.85
C LEU A 50 9.28 16.55 -9.04
N ARG A 51 10.20 16.13 -9.91
CA ARG A 51 10.57 16.88 -11.11
C ARG A 51 9.37 17.15 -12.02
N ASP A 52 8.51 16.14 -12.16
CA ASP A 52 7.33 16.18 -13.04
C ASP A 52 6.06 16.65 -12.29
N GLU A 53 6.22 17.22 -11.09
CA GLU A 53 5.17 17.79 -10.24
C GLU A 53 4.01 16.82 -9.93
N ARG A 54 4.27 15.50 -9.98
CA ARG A 54 3.30 14.46 -9.67
C ARG A 54 3.17 14.25 -8.16
N TYR A 55 2.90 15.32 -7.42
CA TYR A 55 2.90 15.34 -5.95
C TYR A 55 1.96 14.32 -5.32
N THR A 56 0.77 14.11 -5.90
CA THR A 56 -0.17 13.11 -5.39
C THR A 56 0.46 11.72 -5.33
N TYR A 57 1.14 11.28 -6.39
CA TYR A 57 1.81 9.97 -6.42
C TYR A 57 3.09 9.95 -5.61
N TYR A 58 3.82 11.07 -5.54
CA TYR A 58 4.98 11.23 -4.67
C TYR A 58 4.63 10.99 -3.20
N PHE A 59 3.58 11.64 -2.70
CA PHE A 59 3.13 11.44 -1.33
C PHE A 59 2.50 10.06 -1.13
N LEU A 60 1.74 9.56 -2.09
CA LEU A 60 1.09 8.25 -2.02
C LEU A 60 2.12 7.11 -1.82
N ILE A 61 3.19 7.06 -2.62
CA ILE A 61 4.24 6.04 -2.45
C ILE A 61 5.01 6.21 -1.14
N ARG A 62 5.24 7.45 -0.70
CA ARG A 62 5.88 7.74 0.60
C ARG A 62 5.04 7.26 1.77
N PHE A 63 3.72 7.48 1.74
CA PHE A 63 2.81 6.97 2.77
C PHE A 63 2.87 5.45 2.85
N MET A 64 2.75 4.74 1.73
CA MET A 64 2.83 3.28 1.72
C MET A 64 4.19 2.77 2.21
N ALA A 65 5.29 3.40 1.78
CA ALA A 65 6.64 3.00 2.15
C ALA A 65 7.03 3.34 3.59
N ALA A 66 6.45 4.40 4.18
CA ALA A 66 6.79 4.86 5.52
C ALA A 66 5.87 4.30 6.62
N THR A 67 4.67 3.82 6.27
CA THR A 67 3.66 3.37 7.24
C THR A 67 3.18 1.94 7.03
N GLY A 68 3.56 1.31 5.92
CA GLY A 68 3.14 -0.05 5.57
C GLY A 68 1.64 -0.20 5.29
N VAL A 69 0.92 0.89 5.06
CA VAL A 69 -0.51 0.86 4.73
C VAL A 69 -0.76 0.24 3.37
N ARG A 70 -1.88 -0.46 3.26
CA ARG A 70 -2.34 -1.02 1.98
C ARG A 70 -2.91 0.05 1.06
N VAL A 71 -2.98 -0.24 -0.23
CA VAL A 71 -3.56 0.68 -1.22
C VAL A 71 -4.99 1.10 -0.90
N SER A 72 -5.80 0.21 -0.33
CA SER A 72 -7.18 0.51 0.11
C SER A 72 -7.25 1.33 1.40
N GLU A 73 -6.16 1.40 2.15
CA GLU A 73 -6.05 2.15 3.39
C GLU A 73 -5.47 3.55 3.13
N VAL A 74 -4.47 3.66 2.26
CA VAL A 74 -3.83 4.96 1.95
C VAL A 74 -4.80 5.97 1.35
N ILE A 75 -5.76 5.53 0.56
CA ILE A 75 -6.78 6.42 -0.03
C ILE A 75 -7.77 7.01 0.99
N GLN A 76 -7.80 6.45 2.20
CA GLN A 76 -8.68 6.93 3.28
C GLN A 76 -8.06 8.06 4.09
N PHE A 77 -6.79 8.41 3.84
CA PHE A 77 -6.16 9.51 4.56
C PHE A 77 -6.81 10.86 4.22
N GLN A 78 -7.10 11.61 5.25
CA GLN A 78 -7.68 12.95 5.19
C GLN A 78 -6.66 13.99 5.70
N ALA A 79 -6.89 15.25 5.40
CA ALA A 79 -6.04 16.34 5.89
C ALA A 79 -6.00 16.37 7.42
N GLU A 80 -7.11 16.06 8.07
CA GLU A 80 -7.26 16.00 9.53
C GLU A 80 -6.34 14.94 10.15
N ASP A 81 -6.13 13.81 9.47
CA ASP A 81 -5.20 12.76 9.93
C ASP A 81 -3.75 13.27 9.91
N ILE A 82 -3.41 14.14 8.94
CA ILE A 82 -2.07 14.74 8.84
C ILE A 82 -1.86 15.75 9.97
N PHE A 83 -2.88 16.56 10.28
CA PHE A 83 -2.82 17.49 11.41
C PHE A 83 -2.70 16.76 12.75
N SER A 84 -3.40 15.63 12.92
CA SER A 84 -3.34 14.80 14.12
C SER A 84 -2.04 13.99 14.22
N GLY A 85 -1.41 13.66 13.07
CA GLY A 85 -0.19 12.84 12.99
C GLY A 85 -0.44 11.34 13.04
N TYR A 86 -1.70 10.90 13.00
CA TYR A 86 -2.08 9.48 12.95
C TYR A 86 -3.42 9.28 12.25
N LYS A 87 -3.68 8.04 11.86
CA LYS A 87 -4.98 7.59 11.35
C LYS A 87 -5.39 6.27 11.98
N ASP A 88 -6.63 6.17 12.40
CA ASP A 88 -7.22 4.92 12.86
C ASP A 88 -7.91 4.20 11.69
N ILE A 89 -7.50 2.96 11.43
CA ILE A 89 -8.01 2.12 10.36
C ILE A 89 -8.81 0.96 10.96
N TYR A 90 -10.03 0.82 10.52
CA TYR A 90 -10.95 -0.24 10.94
C TYR A 90 -10.79 -1.47 10.04
N SER A 91 -10.48 -2.62 10.65
CA SER A 91 -10.34 -3.92 9.98
C SER A 91 -11.56 -4.82 10.26
N LYS A 92 -11.70 -5.91 9.50
CA LYS A 92 -12.74 -6.93 9.74
C LYS A 92 -12.70 -7.40 11.21
N GLY A 93 -13.87 -7.50 11.84
CA GLY A 93 -14.01 -7.92 13.24
C GLY A 93 -13.82 -6.79 14.24
N ASN A 94 -14.11 -5.56 13.86
CA ASN A 94 -14.08 -4.37 14.72
C ASN A 94 -12.70 -4.07 15.34
N LYS A 95 -11.61 -4.59 14.73
CA LYS A 95 -10.25 -4.32 15.17
C LYS A 95 -9.80 -2.97 14.61
N VAL A 96 -9.41 -2.07 15.50
CA VAL A 96 -8.83 -0.76 15.14
C VAL A 96 -7.31 -0.87 15.16
N ARG A 97 -6.67 -0.35 14.10
CA ARG A 97 -5.22 -0.23 14.02
C ARG A 97 -4.86 1.24 13.84
N ARG A 98 -4.08 1.79 14.77
CA ARG A 98 -3.55 3.14 14.64
C ARG A 98 -2.29 3.14 13.80
N ILE A 99 -2.26 4.00 12.79
CA ILE A 99 -1.12 4.25 11.91
C ILE A 99 -0.54 5.61 12.26
N TYR A 100 0.68 5.62 12.79
CA TYR A 100 1.41 6.86 13.04
C TYR A 100 2.11 7.34 11.79
N ILE A 101 2.03 8.63 11.52
CA ILE A 101 2.68 9.28 10.39
C ILE A 101 4.05 9.78 10.84
N PRO A 102 5.18 9.28 10.27
CA PRO A 102 6.51 9.76 10.63
C PRO A 102 6.63 11.27 10.48
N GLN A 103 7.32 11.92 11.42
CA GLN A 103 7.40 13.38 11.50
C GLN A 103 7.87 14.05 10.21
N SER A 104 8.88 13.48 9.53
CA SER A 104 9.38 14.02 8.26
C SER A 104 8.31 13.99 7.17
N LEU A 105 7.58 12.85 7.03
CA LEU A 105 6.50 12.72 6.07
C LEU A 105 5.35 13.67 6.41
N ARG A 106 4.99 13.79 7.68
CA ARG A 106 3.97 14.72 8.17
C ARG A 106 4.30 16.15 7.80
N THR A 107 5.52 16.62 8.11
CA THR A 107 5.97 17.99 7.83
C THR A 107 5.89 18.30 6.33
N ASP A 108 6.39 17.39 5.48
CA ASP A 108 6.35 17.59 4.02
C ASP A 108 4.91 17.60 3.49
N THR A 109 4.07 16.70 4.02
CA THR A 109 2.66 16.64 3.62
C THR A 109 1.90 17.89 4.03
N LEU A 110 2.16 18.44 5.21
CA LEU A 110 1.55 19.71 5.65
C LEU A 110 1.92 20.87 4.72
N LYS A 111 3.19 20.96 4.28
CA LYS A 111 3.61 21.96 3.28
C LYS A 111 2.86 21.78 1.96
N TRP A 112 2.71 20.54 1.50
CA TRP A 112 1.94 20.24 0.29
C TRP A 112 0.46 20.61 0.41
N LEU A 113 -0.18 20.28 1.54
CA LEU A 113 -1.57 20.67 1.81
C LEU A 113 -1.74 22.19 1.90
N SER A 114 -0.79 22.90 2.51
CA SER A 114 -0.78 24.35 2.54
C SER A 114 -0.68 24.96 1.13
N PHE A 115 0.19 24.42 0.28
CA PHE A 115 0.30 24.82 -1.11
C PHE A 115 -1.01 24.62 -1.90
N LEU A 116 -1.75 23.53 -1.59
CA LEU A 116 -3.05 23.23 -2.19
C LEU A 116 -4.23 23.99 -1.53
N HIS A 117 -3.98 24.83 -0.52
CA HIS A 117 -5.00 25.46 0.30
C HIS A 117 -6.03 24.46 0.87
N LYS A 118 -5.56 23.26 1.23
CA LYS A 118 -6.41 22.14 1.65
C LYS A 118 -6.28 21.89 3.14
N SER A 119 -7.38 22.13 3.88
CA SER A 119 -7.45 21.96 5.33
C SER A 119 -8.31 20.76 5.78
N HIS A 120 -9.09 20.16 4.90
CA HIS A 120 -10.01 19.08 5.24
C HIS A 120 -10.25 18.10 4.09
N GLY A 121 -10.76 16.92 4.44
CA GLY A 121 -11.17 15.88 3.50
C GLY A 121 -10.03 15.08 2.87
N PRO A 122 -10.34 14.21 1.89
CA PRO A 122 -9.38 13.27 1.31
C PRO A 122 -8.19 13.97 0.67
N ILE A 123 -6.95 13.48 0.94
CA ILE A 123 -5.73 14.10 0.41
C ILE A 123 -5.31 13.53 -0.95
N PHE A 124 -5.72 12.30 -1.29
CA PHE A 124 -5.38 11.68 -2.56
C PHE A 124 -6.56 11.76 -3.54
N LEU A 125 -6.53 12.77 -4.39
CA LEU A 125 -7.57 13.05 -5.37
C LEU A 125 -7.06 12.77 -6.79
N ASN A 126 -7.99 12.38 -7.66
CA ASN A 126 -7.75 12.28 -9.09
C ASN A 126 -7.86 13.67 -9.74
N ARG A 127 -7.58 13.75 -11.05
CA ARG A 127 -7.66 15.00 -11.83
C ARG A 127 -9.04 15.68 -11.83
N PHE A 128 -10.08 14.96 -11.41
CA PHE A 128 -11.45 15.48 -11.35
C PHE A 128 -11.86 15.91 -9.94
N GLY A 129 -10.91 15.90 -8.96
CA GLY A 129 -11.18 16.27 -7.57
C GLY A 129 -11.86 15.18 -6.75
N SER A 130 -12.04 13.96 -7.28
CA SER A 130 -12.63 12.83 -6.56
C SER A 130 -11.53 11.93 -5.96
N PRO A 131 -11.79 11.20 -4.87
CA PRO A 131 -10.83 10.25 -4.30
C PRO A 131 -10.36 9.22 -5.32
N ILE A 132 -9.05 8.93 -5.34
CA ILE A 132 -8.47 7.94 -6.25
C ILE A 132 -8.90 6.54 -5.81
N SER A 133 -9.33 5.70 -6.76
CA SER A 133 -9.64 4.29 -6.49
C SER A 133 -8.36 3.44 -6.40
N PRO A 134 -8.38 2.31 -5.67
CA PRO A 134 -7.26 1.36 -5.64
C PRO A 134 -6.85 0.85 -7.03
N GLY A 135 -7.83 0.65 -7.92
CA GLY A 135 -7.60 0.27 -9.32
C GLY A 135 -6.90 1.38 -10.11
N GLY A 136 -7.34 2.62 -9.92
CA GLY A 136 -6.73 3.80 -10.52
C GLY A 136 -5.27 3.97 -10.08
N ILE A 137 -4.96 3.76 -8.80
CA ILE A 137 -3.58 3.80 -8.30
C ILE A 137 -2.71 2.76 -9.00
N ARG A 138 -3.15 1.49 -9.09
CA ARG A 138 -2.38 0.42 -9.74
C ARG A 138 -2.11 0.74 -11.21
N SER A 139 -3.13 1.18 -11.94
CA SER A 139 -3.00 1.57 -13.35
C SER A 139 -2.01 2.72 -13.53
N GLN A 140 -2.13 3.76 -12.72
CA GLN A 140 -1.26 4.93 -12.82
C GLN A 140 0.18 4.61 -12.41
N LEU A 141 0.41 3.81 -11.37
CA LEU A 141 1.77 3.39 -10.99
C LEU A 141 2.44 2.58 -12.11
N LYS A 142 1.69 1.73 -12.83
CA LYS A 142 2.19 1.03 -14.01
C LYS A 142 2.60 2.02 -15.12
N THR A 143 1.76 3.01 -15.40
CA THR A 143 2.06 4.05 -16.40
C THR A 143 3.28 4.90 -15.98
N ILE A 144 3.38 5.26 -14.71
CA ILE A 144 4.51 5.99 -14.13
C ILE A 144 5.81 5.18 -14.27
N ALA A 145 5.78 3.89 -13.94
CA ALA A 145 6.94 3.01 -14.10
C ALA A 145 7.46 3.05 -15.54
N LEU A 146 6.58 2.82 -16.50
CA LEU A 146 6.93 2.84 -17.93
C LEU A 146 7.48 4.22 -18.38
N SER A 147 6.88 5.33 -17.91
CA SER A 147 7.33 6.68 -18.27
C SER A 147 8.72 7.02 -17.72
N TYR A 148 9.16 6.34 -16.67
CA TYR A 148 10.48 6.51 -16.05
C TYR A 148 11.43 5.34 -16.36
N HIS A 149 11.13 4.53 -17.37
CA HIS A 149 11.92 3.37 -17.77
C HIS A 149 12.19 2.37 -16.63
N MET A 150 11.24 2.25 -15.71
CA MET A 150 11.28 1.31 -14.60
C MET A 150 10.39 0.09 -14.90
N THR A 151 10.74 -1.05 -14.33
CA THR A 151 9.95 -2.28 -14.44
C THR A 151 8.64 -2.15 -13.65
N PRO A 152 7.46 -2.31 -14.27
CA PRO A 152 6.17 -2.16 -13.58
C PRO A 152 6.00 -3.12 -12.39
N GLU A 153 6.64 -4.29 -12.43
CA GLU A 153 6.66 -5.30 -11.37
C GLU A 153 7.33 -4.78 -10.08
N MET A 154 8.18 -3.76 -10.18
CA MET A 154 8.85 -3.12 -9.04
C MET A 154 8.08 -1.90 -8.51
N VAL A 155 7.21 -1.30 -9.34
CA VAL A 155 6.47 -0.07 -9.01
C VAL A 155 4.99 -0.37 -8.85
N HIS A 156 4.66 -1.11 -7.80
CA HIS A 156 3.27 -1.45 -7.47
C HIS A 156 3.02 -1.29 -5.96
N PRO A 157 1.76 -1.14 -5.51
CA PRO A 157 1.45 -0.82 -4.10
C PRO A 157 2.09 -1.76 -3.08
N HIS A 158 2.13 -3.07 -3.35
CA HIS A 158 2.71 -4.03 -2.42
C HIS A 158 4.23 -3.88 -2.28
N ALA A 159 4.96 -3.48 -3.35
CA ALA A 159 6.40 -3.26 -3.27
C ALA A 159 6.76 -2.21 -2.21
N PHE A 160 5.99 -1.13 -2.11
CA PHE A 160 6.19 -0.08 -1.11
C PHE A 160 5.86 -0.55 0.31
N SER A 161 4.76 -1.30 0.50
CA SER A 161 4.41 -1.84 1.82
C SER A 161 5.41 -2.91 2.28
N HIS A 162 5.96 -3.71 1.37
CA HIS A 162 7.02 -4.68 1.67
C HIS A 162 8.34 -3.99 2.04
N ARG A 163 8.66 -2.86 1.37
CA ARG A 163 9.80 -2.03 1.74
C ARG A 163 9.71 -1.56 3.20
N PHE A 164 8.53 -1.12 3.66
CA PHE A 164 8.30 -0.77 5.06
C PHE A 164 8.64 -1.95 5.99
N ALA A 165 8.12 -3.14 5.70
CA ALA A 165 8.35 -4.32 6.53
C ALA A 165 9.85 -4.67 6.63
N LYS A 166 10.57 -4.61 5.49
CA LYS A 166 12.02 -4.84 5.46
C LYS A 166 12.76 -3.81 6.31
N SER A 167 12.51 -2.52 6.08
CA SER A 167 13.15 -1.43 6.83
C SER A 167 12.87 -1.49 8.34
N PHE A 168 11.69 -1.99 8.73
CA PHE A 168 11.34 -2.20 10.13
C PHE A 168 12.16 -3.32 10.75
N ILE A 169 12.29 -4.47 10.07
CA ILE A 169 13.08 -5.61 10.56
C ILE A 169 14.56 -5.21 10.69
N GLU A 170 15.14 -4.50 9.70
CA GLU A 170 16.52 -4.06 9.73
C GLU A 170 16.85 -3.07 10.86
N LYS A 171 15.86 -2.34 11.37
CA LYS A 171 16.05 -1.37 12.45
C LYS A 171 15.74 -1.91 13.85
N CYS A 172 14.94 -2.96 13.93
CA CYS A 172 14.45 -3.50 15.21
C CYS A 172 14.97 -4.91 15.51
N GLY A 173 15.71 -5.53 14.59
CA GLY A 173 16.39 -6.82 14.75
C GLY A 173 17.87 -6.63 14.94
#